data_2b51bfcd9587fa335c8160ffa24569cb
#
_entry.id   2b51bfcd9587fa335c8160ffa24569cb
#
_cell.length_a   1.000
_cell.length_b   1.000
_cell.length_c   1.000
_cell.angle_alpha   90.00
_cell.angle_beta   90.00
_cell.angle_gamma   90.00
#
_symmetry.space_group_name_H-M   'P 1'
#
loop_
_entity.id
_entity.type
_entity.pdbx_description
1 polymer ?
#
loop_
_entity_poly.entity_id
_entity_poly.type
_entity_poly.pdbx_seq_one_letter_code
_entity_poly.pdbx_strand_id
1 'polypeptide(L)'
;KKEMVNNFLKAGLQDLCVSRSSFRWGIPVDFDSRHVIYVWLDALTNYITALGYDPDKSYEEQSEHFRKYWPCDVHIIGKDILRFHTIYWPIFLMALDLPLPKKVFGHPWFNFGTDKMSKSRGNVIYADQLAEHFGVDGVRYYALSEMPYNADGSITYESVIARYNNDLVNNLGNLVKRTLDM
;
A
#
# COMPACT_ATOMS: atom_id res chain seq x y z
N LYS A 1 -15.52 2.14 4.30
CA LYS A 1 -15.88 1.59 5.62
C LYS A 1 -17.27 0.92 5.60
N LYS A 2 -18.34 1.62 5.19
CA LYS A 2 -19.71 1.04 5.11
C LYS A 2 -19.77 -0.22 4.25
N GLU A 3 -19.11 -0.22 3.12
CA GLU A 3 -19.06 -1.36 2.19
C GLU A 3 -18.39 -2.60 2.83
N MET A 4 -17.23 -2.43 3.49
CA MET A 4 -16.57 -3.50 4.21
C MET A 4 -17.45 -4.09 5.31
N VAL A 5 -18.12 -3.24 6.09
CA VAL A 5 -19.05 -3.68 7.13
C VAL A 5 -20.23 -4.44 6.55
N ASN A 6 -20.88 -3.91 5.51
CA ASN A 6 -22.10 -4.50 4.97
C ASN A 6 -21.83 -5.79 4.18
N ASN A 7 -20.79 -5.81 3.34
CA ASN A 7 -20.54 -6.90 2.41
C ASN A 7 -19.75 -8.06 3.04
N PHE A 8 -19.01 -7.80 4.12
CA PHE A 8 -18.18 -8.83 4.76
C PHE A 8 -18.58 -9.11 6.20
N LEU A 9 -18.62 -8.11 7.08
CA LEU A 9 -18.85 -8.36 8.49
C LEU A 9 -20.30 -8.74 8.79
N LYS A 10 -21.28 -8.04 8.21
CA LYS A 10 -22.72 -8.36 8.42
C LYS A 10 -23.16 -9.63 7.72
N ALA A 11 -22.55 -9.97 6.60
CA ALA A 11 -22.84 -11.20 5.88
C ALA A 11 -22.22 -12.45 6.54
N GLY A 12 -21.36 -12.26 7.53
CA GLY A 12 -20.57 -13.30 8.17
C GLY A 12 -19.27 -13.56 7.44
N LEU A 13 -18.20 -13.74 8.21
CA LEU A 13 -16.89 -14.11 7.67
C LEU A 13 -16.86 -15.61 7.39
N GLN A 14 -16.22 -15.97 6.28
CA GLN A 14 -15.90 -17.36 5.94
C GLN A 14 -14.53 -17.71 6.52
N ASP A 15 -14.31 -19.00 6.75
CA ASP A 15 -12.99 -19.49 7.13
C ASP A 15 -11.94 -19.06 6.11
N LEU A 16 -10.80 -18.58 6.60
CA LEU A 16 -9.67 -18.23 5.77
C LEU A 16 -8.70 -19.39 5.68
N CYS A 17 -8.41 -19.82 4.45
CA CYS A 17 -7.35 -20.79 4.22
C CYS A 17 -5.98 -20.16 4.55
N VAL A 18 -5.28 -20.72 5.53
CA VAL A 18 -3.95 -20.23 5.99
C VAL A 18 -2.79 -21.04 5.41
N SER A 19 -3.08 -22.14 4.72
CA SER A 19 -2.08 -22.99 4.05
C SER A 19 -2.59 -23.50 2.71
N ARG A 20 -1.69 -23.92 1.83
CA ARG A 20 -2.00 -24.49 0.51
C ARG A 20 -1.20 -25.74 0.24
N SER A 21 -1.81 -26.72 -0.46
CA SER A 21 -1.18 -27.95 -0.90
C SER A 21 -1.05 -28.08 -2.42
N SER A 22 -1.53 -27.07 -3.19
CA SER A 22 -1.54 -27.10 -4.65
C SER A 22 -0.15 -26.93 -5.30
N PHE A 23 0.83 -26.46 -4.55
CA PHE A 23 2.22 -26.32 -4.96
C PHE A 23 3.14 -26.43 -3.73
N ARG A 24 4.44 -26.70 -3.98
CA ARG A 24 5.43 -26.91 -2.90
C ARG A 24 6.38 -25.75 -2.69
N TRP A 25 6.32 -24.71 -3.52
CA TRP A 25 7.15 -23.53 -3.36
C TRP A 25 6.53 -22.61 -2.30
N GLY A 26 7.28 -22.32 -1.25
CA GLY A 26 6.84 -21.47 -0.14
C GLY A 26 7.43 -21.92 1.19
N ILE A 27 6.96 -21.32 2.29
CA ILE A 27 7.34 -21.69 3.65
C ILE A 27 6.56 -22.97 4.01
N PRO A 28 7.23 -24.11 4.28
CA PRO A 28 6.54 -25.34 4.63
C PRO A 28 5.86 -25.21 5.99
N VAL A 29 4.76 -25.92 6.18
CA VAL A 29 4.10 -26.07 7.47
C VAL A 29 4.79 -27.19 8.24
N ASP A 30 5.34 -26.91 9.42
CA ASP A 30 6.19 -27.82 10.17
C ASP A 30 5.51 -29.16 10.51
N PHE A 31 4.23 -29.11 10.84
CA PHE A 31 3.43 -30.31 11.22
C PHE A 31 2.74 -30.99 10.02
N ASP A 32 2.76 -30.41 8.83
CA ASP A 32 2.26 -31.03 7.60
C ASP A 32 3.08 -30.57 6.38
N SER A 33 4.09 -31.34 6.02
CA SER A 33 5.02 -31.06 4.91
C SER A 33 4.38 -31.02 3.51
N ARG A 34 3.11 -31.43 3.38
CA ARG A 34 2.35 -31.32 2.13
C ARG A 34 1.83 -29.91 1.90
N HIS A 35 1.82 -29.06 2.94
CA HIS A 35 1.29 -27.72 2.93
C HIS A 35 2.41 -26.68 3.00
N VAL A 36 2.18 -25.56 2.34
CA VAL A 36 2.95 -24.31 2.49
C VAL A 36 2.06 -23.22 3.04
N ILE A 37 2.64 -22.28 3.79
CA ILE A 37 1.92 -21.15 4.37
C ILE A 37 1.30 -20.30 3.25
N TYR A 38 0.08 -19.84 3.48
CA TYR A 38 -0.62 -18.99 2.55
C TYR A 38 0.01 -17.58 2.52
N VAL A 39 0.23 -17.09 1.30
CA VAL A 39 0.95 -15.82 1.04
C VAL A 39 0.47 -14.62 1.87
N TRP A 40 -0.83 -14.52 2.17
CA TRP A 40 -1.35 -13.40 2.94
C TRP A 40 -1.06 -13.50 4.43
N LEU A 41 -0.87 -14.68 4.98
CA LEU A 41 -0.39 -14.80 6.35
C LEU A 41 1.05 -14.30 6.45
N ASP A 42 1.93 -14.73 5.54
CA ASP A 42 3.31 -14.26 5.45
C ASP A 42 3.39 -12.75 5.18
N ALA A 43 2.69 -12.27 4.14
CA ALA A 43 2.74 -10.86 3.75
C ALA A 43 2.25 -9.89 4.84
N LEU A 44 1.22 -10.25 5.61
CA LEU A 44 0.69 -9.38 6.66
C LEU A 44 1.58 -9.41 7.92
N THR A 45 2.09 -10.56 8.31
CA THR A 45 2.98 -10.66 9.47
C THR A 45 4.32 -9.96 9.25
N ASN A 46 4.72 -9.72 8.00
CA ASN A 46 5.92 -8.96 7.67
C ASN A 46 5.98 -7.59 8.35
N TYR A 47 4.86 -6.92 8.58
CA TYR A 47 4.82 -5.61 9.27
C TYR A 47 5.38 -5.67 10.69
N ILE A 48 5.14 -6.76 11.41
CA ILE A 48 5.64 -6.94 12.79
C ILE A 48 6.99 -7.64 12.81
N THR A 49 7.24 -8.59 11.93
CA THR A 49 8.54 -9.29 11.86
C THR A 49 9.66 -8.35 11.46
N ALA A 50 9.42 -7.39 10.57
CA ALA A 50 10.38 -6.36 10.19
C ALA A 50 10.78 -5.44 11.37
N LEU A 51 9.94 -5.33 12.40
CA LEU A 51 10.22 -4.59 13.62
C LEU A 51 10.87 -5.46 14.71
N GLY A 52 11.10 -6.74 14.44
CA GLY A 52 11.69 -7.67 15.40
C GLY A 52 10.70 -8.20 16.45
N TYR A 53 9.46 -8.47 16.01
CA TYR A 53 8.45 -9.11 16.86
C TYR A 53 8.96 -10.47 17.40
N ASP A 54 8.84 -10.64 18.71
CA ASP A 54 9.17 -11.87 19.42
C ASP A 54 7.88 -12.58 19.87
N PRO A 55 7.53 -13.76 19.30
CA PRO A 55 6.28 -14.43 19.61
C PRO A 55 6.19 -14.98 21.05
N ASP A 56 7.33 -15.12 21.75
CA ASP A 56 7.40 -15.63 23.11
C ASP A 56 7.21 -14.54 24.18
N LYS A 57 7.01 -13.28 23.76
CA LYS A 57 6.86 -12.10 24.62
C LYS A 57 5.51 -11.43 24.48
N SER A 58 4.98 -10.93 25.59
CA SER A 58 3.85 -10.01 25.57
C SER A 58 4.20 -8.67 24.87
N TYR A 59 3.20 -7.86 24.54
CA TYR A 59 3.44 -6.56 23.92
C TYR A 59 4.36 -5.66 24.77
N GLU A 60 4.18 -5.65 26.07
CA GLU A 60 4.95 -4.85 27.03
C GLU A 60 6.42 -5.28 27.14
N GLU A 61 6.69 -6.55 26.88
CA GLU A 61 8.02 -7.16 26.92
C GLU A 61 8.76 -7.09 25.58
N GLN A 62 8.09 -6.66 24.51
CA GLN A 62 8.73 -6.45 23.21
C GLN A 62 9.85 -5.42 23.30
N SER A 63 10.77 -5.46 22.34
CA SER A 63 11.88 -4.51 22.26
C SER A 63 11.39 -3.05 22.22
N GLU A 64 12.23 -2.13 22.69
CA GLU A 64 11.95 -0.69 22.59
C GLU A 64 11.70 -0.27 21.13
N HIS A 65 12.49 -0.83 20.20
CA HIS A 65 12.31 -0.60 18.76
C HIS A 65 10.89 -1.01 18.29
N PHE A 66 10.45 -2.21 18.66
CA PHE A 66 9.11 -2.68 18.32
C PHE A 66 8.03 -1.74 18.88
N ARG A 67 8.05 -1.46 20.17
CA ARG A 67 7.05 -0.62 20.85
C ARG A 67 7.05 0.84 20.38
N LYS A 68 8.17 1.32 19.84
CA LYS A 68 8.25 2.67 19.26
C LYS A 68 7.47 2.79 17.95
N TYR A 69 7.49 1.74 17.11
CA TYR A 69 6.91 1.78 15.76
C TYR A 69 5.60 0.99 15.64
N TRP A 70 5.28 0.15 16.63
CA TRP A 70 4.02 -0.56 16.69
C TRP A 70 3.21 -0.15 17.94
N PRO A 71 1.87 0.13 17.82
CA PRO A 71 1.09 0.10 16.60
C PRO A 71 1.43 1.26 15.66
N CYS A 72 1.42 0.99 14.36
CA CYS A 72 1.65 2.04 13.37
C CYS A 72 0.50 3.05 13.30
N ASP A 73 0.81 4.30 12.97
CA ASP A 73 -0.20 5.35 12.85
C ASP A 73 -1.10 5.13 11.63
N VAL A 74 -0.53 4.67 10.51
CA VAL A 74 -1.27 4.42 9.29
C VAL A 74 -0.63 3.34 8.42
N HIS A 75 -1.45 2.40 7.92
CA HIS A 75 -1.11 1.58 6.76
C HIS A 75 -1.56 2.30 5.50
N ILE A 76 -0.62 2.63 4.62
CA ILE A 76 -0.90 3.19 3.29
C ILE A 76 -0.77 2.04 2.28
N ILE A 77 -1.87 1.69 1.64
CA ILE A 77 -1.97 0.50 0.77
C ILE A 77 -2.78 0.79 -0.49
N GLY A 78 -2.64 -0.03 -1.52
CA GLY A 78 -3.55 -0.04 -2.66
C GLY A 78 -4.96 -0.51 -2.26
N LYS A 79 -5.99 0.04 -2.86
CA LYS A 79 -7.39 -0.33 -2.55
C LYS A 79 -7.72 -1.80 -2.82
N ASP A 80 -6.98 -2.46 -3.68
CA ASP A 80 -7.15 -3.87 -4.05
C ASP A 80 -6.87 -4.83 -2.90
N ILE A 81 -5.99 -4.43 -1.97
CA ILE A 81 -5.65 -5.22 -0.78
C ILE A 81 -6.31 -4.70 0.51
N LEU A 82 -7.29 -3.81 0.37
CA LEU A 82 -7.98 -3.19 1.51
C LEU A 82 -8.65 -4.23 2.43
N ARG A 83 -9.27 -5.28 1.85
CA ARG A 83 -9.92 -6.35 2.62
C ARG A 83 -8.94 -7.07 3.54
N PHE A 84 -7.73 -7.34 3.08
CA PHE A 84 -6.71 -8.03 3.87
C PHE A 84 -6.24 -7.17 5.04
N HIS A 85 -6.12 -5.87 4.87
CA HIS A 85 -5.63 -4.95 5.90
C HIS A 85 -6.72 -4.45 6.87
N THR A 86 -7.99 -4.54 6.48
CA THR A 86 -9.09 -4.05 7.34
C THR A 86 -9.91 -5.15 8.00
N ILE A 87 -9.74 -6.41 7.58
CA ILE A 87 -10.44 -7.56 8.14
C ILE A 87 -9.44 -8.59 8.66
N TYR A 88 -8.64 -9.22 7.80
CA TYR A 88 -7.78 -10.33 8.20
C TYR A 88 -6.61 -9.90 9.08
N TRP A 89 -5.94 -8.80 8.74
CA TRP A 89 -4.85 -8.30 9.56
C TRP A 89 -5.26 -7.92 11.00
N PRO A 90 -6.35 -7.18 11.23
CA PRO A 90 -6.87 -7.01 12.58
C PRO A 90 -7.18 -8.32 13.31
N ILE A 91 -7.73 -9.32 12.62
CA ILE A 91 -7.99 -10.64 13.23
C ILE A 91 -6.69 -11.32 13.66
N PHE A 92 -5.65 -11.29 12.83
CA PHE A 92 -4.35 -11.86 13.18
C PHE A 92 -3.71 -11.15 14.38
N LEU A 93 -3.76 -9.82 14.40
CA LEU A 93 -3.25 -9.04 15.53
C LEU A 93 -4.01 -9.31 16.84
N MET A 94 -5.33 -9.44 16.76
CA MET A 94 -6.16 -9.81 17.92
C MET A 94 -5.83 -11.22 18.42
N ALA A 95 -5.55 -12.17 17.52
CA ALA A 95 -5.14 -13.52 17.88
C ALA A 95 -3.75 -13.58 18.53
N LEU A 96 -2.89 -12.59 18.24
CA LEU A 96 -1.56 -12.40 18.83
C LEU A 96 -1.56 -11.50 20.07
N ASP A 97 -2.74 -11.03 20.50
CA ASP A 97 -2.91 -10.04 21.60
C ASP A 97 -2.09 -8.76 21.38
N LEU A 98 -2.01 -8.31 20.12
CA LEU A 98 -1.30 -7.10 19.73
C LEU A 98 -2.25 -5.94 19.46
N PRO A 99 -1.84 -4.69 19.78
CA PRO A 99 -2.62 -3.51 19.48
C PRO A 99 -2.80 -3.30 17.97
N LEU A 100 -3.98 -2.83 17.57
CA LEU A 100 -4.34 -2.61 16.17
C LEU A 100 -3.71 -1.32 15.62
N PRO A 101 -3.43 -1.26 14.30
CA PRO A 101 -3.07 -0.02 13.62
C PRO A 101 -4.12 1.07 13.82
N LYS A 102 -3.70 2.33 13.98
CA LYS A 102 -4.65 3.44 14.22
C LYS A 102 -5.50 3.74 12.98
N LYS A 103 -4.96 3.55 11.78
CA LYS A 103 -5.63 3.85 10.52
C LYS A 103 -5.14 2.95 9.38
N VAL A 104 -6.06 2.59 8.49
CA VAL A 104 -5.74 2.02 7.17
C VAL A 104 -6.24 3.00 6.10
N PHE A 105 -5.36 3.42 5.22
CA PHE A 105 -5.65 4.28 4.09
C PHE A 105 -5.39 3.54 2.79
N GLY A 106 -6.47 3.20 2.07
CA GLY A 106 -6.41 2.59 0.74
C GLY A 106 -6.44 3.66 -0.34
N HIS A 107 -5.33 3.84 -1.06
CA HIS A 107 -5.28 4.76 -2.19
C HIS A 107 -5.88 4.13 -3.45
N PRO A 108 -6.48 4.96 -4.35
CA PRO A 108 -7.01 4.50 -5.62
C PRO A 108 -5.91 4.08 -6.60
N TRP A 109 -6.30 3.55 -7.75
CA TRP A 109 -5.37 3.20 -8.82
C TRP A 109 -5.06 4.38 -9.73
N PHE A 110 -3.87 4.35 -10.32
CA PHE A 110 -3.60 5.05 -11.55
C PHE A 110 -3.88 4.13 -12.73
N ASN A 111 -4.74 4.58 -13.62
CA ASN A 111 -5.01 3.94 -14.90
C ASN A 111 -4.19 4.65 -15.99
N PHE A 112 -3.91 3.97 -17.09
CA PHE A 112 -3.38 4.60 -18.30
C PHE A 112 -4.54 5.00 -19.21
N GLY A 113 -4.84 6.29 -19.27
CA GLY A 113 -6.09 6.74 -19.88
C GLY A 113 -7.30 6.14 -19.15
N THR A 114 -8.10 5.36 -19.83
CA THR A 114 -9.27 4.64 -19.28
C THR A 114 -8.94 3.22 -18.82
N ASP A 115 -7.77 2.71 -19.16
CA ASP A 115 -7.43 1.30 -18.97
C ASP A 115 -6.55 1.08 -17.73
N LYS A 116 -6.83 -0.01 -17.01
CA LYS A 116 -5.96 -0.47 -15.95
C LYS A 116 -4.59 -0.83 -16.52
N MET A 117 -3.51 -0.31 -15.91
CA MET A 117 -2.15 -0.68 -16.27
C MET A 117 -1.91 -2.17 -16.08
N SER A 118 -1.31 -2.80 -17.09
CA SER A 118 -0.96 -4.21 -17.05
C SER A 118 0.34 -4.47 -17.83
N LYS A 119 1.28 -5.17 -17.19
CA LYS A 119 2.54 -5.57 -17.85
C LYS A 119 2.30 -6.38 -19.12
N SER A 120 1.29 -7.26 -19.11
CA SER A 120 0.95 -8.09 -20.28
C SER A 120 0.35 -7.30 -21.44
N ARG A 121 -0.20 -6.11 -21.19
CA ARG A 121 -0.73 -5.19 -22.21
C ARG A 121 0.29 -4.15 -22.68
N GLY A 122 1.44 -4.07 -22.03
CA GLY A 122 2.48 -3.10 -22.38
C GLY A 122 2.11 -1.63 -22.14
N ASN A 123 1.05 -1.35 -21.36
CA ASN A 123 0.54 -0.01 -21.08
C ASN A 123 0.93 0.49 -19.68
N VAL A 124 2.10 0.06 -19.18
CA VAL A 124 2.60 0.50 -17.88
C VAL A 124 3.53 1.69 -18.06
N ILE A 125 3.27 2.76 -17.32
CA ILE A 125 4.22 3.88 -17.14
C ILE A 125 5.02 3.60 -15.88
N TYR A 126 6.33 3.56 -16.00
CA TYR A 126 7.25 3.34 -14.88
C TYR A 126 7.73 4.68 -14.31
N ALA A 127 7.77 4.75 -12.98
CA ALA A 127 8.14 5.99 -12.28
C ALA A 127 9.61 6.38 -12.52
N ASP A 128 10.51 5.42 -12.69
CA ASP A 128 11.92 5.63 -13.03
C ASP A 128 12.07 6.27 -14.41
N GLN A 129 11.35 5.80 -15.43
CA GLN A 129 11.32 6.39 -16.76
C GLN A 129 10.81 7.85 -16.74
N LEU A 130 9.75 8.12 -15.96
CA LEU A 130 9.30 9.50 -15.78
C LEU A 130 10.35 10.36 -15.08
N ALA A 131 11.04 9.80 -14.08
CA ALA A 131 12.05 10.52 -13.33
C ALA A 131 13.29 10.89 -14.16
N GLU A 132 13.64 10.08 -15.16
CA GLU A 132 14.70 10.39 -16.14
C GLU A 132 14.39 11.66 -16.96
N HIS A 133 13.10 11.92 -17.25
CA HIS A 133 12.68 13.06 -18.07
C HIS A 133 12.30 14.29 -17.24
N PHE A 134 11.63 14.11 -16.10
CA PHE A 134 11.03 15.19 -15.31
C PHE A 134 11.71 15.41 -13.95
N GLY A 135 12.71 14.61 -13.62
CA GLY A 135 13.32 14.59 -12.29
C GLY A 135 12.40 13.94 -11.24
N VAL A 136 13.01 13.48 -10.16
CA VAL A 136 12.29 12.76 -9.07
C VAL A 136 11.20 13.67 -8.44
N ASP A 137 11.53 14.93 -8.18
CA ASP A 137 10.59 15.86 -7.53
C ASP A 137 9.41 16.22 -8.44
N GLY A 138 9.62 16.32 -9.75
CA GLY A 138 8.56 16.53 -10.73
C GLY A 138 7.57 15.38 -10.76
N VAL A 139 8.07 14.12 -10.72
CA VAL A 139 7.22 12.93 -10.68
C VAL A 139 6.46 12.83 -9.35
N ARG A 140 7.12 13.10 -8.23
CA ARG A 140 6.47 13.12 -6.90
C ARG A 140 5.38 14.18 -6.81
N TYR A 141 5.66 15.37 -7.31
CA TYR A 141 4.66 16.44 -7.39
C TYR A 141 3.45 16.01 -8.20
N TYR A 142 3.68 15.48 -9.41
CA TYR A 142 2.60 14.98 -10.26
C TYR A 142 1.74 13.93 -9.55
N ALA A 143 2.38 12.91 -8.97
CA ALA A 143 1.67 11.82 -8.30
C ALA A 143 0.78 12.31 -7.15
N LEU A 144 1.25 13.30 -6.38
CA LEU A 144 0.49 13.83 -5.23
C LEU A 144 -0.57 14.85 -5.64
N SER A 145 -0.35 15.60 -6.73
CA SER A 145 -1.28 16.63 -7.19
C SER A 145 -2.42 16.10 -8.06
N GLU A 146 -2.15 15.02 -8.82
CA GLU A 146 -3.12 14.49 -9.79
C GLU A 146 -3.96 13.34 -9.24
N MET A 147 -3.50 12.65 -8.18
CA MET A 147 -4.26 11.52 -7.62
C MET A 147 -5.50 12.01 -6.85
N PRO A 148 -6.70 11.75 -7.34
CA PRO A 148 -7.93 12.07 -6.62
C PRO A 148 -8.16 11.00 -5.55
N TYR A 149 -7.77 11.22 -4.30
CA TYR A 149 -7.82 10.21 -3.22
C TYR A 149 -9.16 9.49 -2.99
N ASN A 150 -10.24 9.94 -3.64
CA ASN A 150 -11.58 9.35 -3.55
C ASN A 150 -12.01 8.57 -4.80
N ALA A 151 -11.25 8.59 -5.88
CA ALA A 151 -11.53 7.91 -7.14
C ALA A 151 -10.23 7.47 -7.83
N ASP A 152 -10.34 6.60 -8.84
CA ASP A 152 -9.18 6.22 -9.64
C ASP A 152 -8.71 7.40 -10.49
N GLY A 153 -7.41 7.60 -10.53
CA GLY A 153 -6.77 8.60 -11.38
C GLY A 153 -6.42 8.04 -12.76
N SER A 154 -6.20 8.94 -13.69
CA SER A 154 -5.68 8.62 -15.02
C SER A 154 -4.34 9.32 -15.21
N ILE A 155 -3.33 8.57 -15.64
CA ILE A 155 -2.04 9.11 -16.02
C ILE A 155 -1.87 9.02 -17.52
N THR A 156 -1.45 10.11 -18.14
CA THR A 156 -0.98 10.17 -19.53
C THR A 156 0.27 11.03 -19.59
N TYR A 157 1.09 10.86 -20.62
CA TYR A 157 2.27 11.71 -20.79
C TYR A 157 1.90 13.20 -20.93
N GLU A 158 0.81 13.48 -21.61
CA GLU A 158 0.28 14.83 -21.78
C GLU A 158 -0.09 15.47 -20.44
N SER A 159 -0.72 14.70 -19.53
CA SER A 159 -1.08 15.20 -18.19
C SER A 159 0.16 15.49 -17.34
N VAL A 160 1.21 14.64 -17.42
CA VAL A 160 2.48 14.86 -16.74
C VAL A 160 3.15 16.14 -17.24
N ILE A 161 3.25 16.31 -18.56
CA ILE A 161 3.84 17.49 -19.20
C ILE A 161 3.06 18.75 -18.82
N ALA A 162 1.73 18.68 -18.87
CA ALA A 162 0.88 19.83 -18.53
C ALA A 162 1.07 20.29 -17.09
N ARG A 163 1.09 19.36 -16.13
CA ARG A 163 1.33 19.67 -14.71
C ARG A 163 2.72 20.22 -14.47
N TYR A 164 3.74 19.58 -15.07
CA TYR A 164 5.12 20.06 -14.94
C TYR A 164 5.27 21.49 -15.44
N ASN A 165 4.77 21.78 -16.65
CA ASN A 165 4.89 23.12 -17.25
C ASN A 165 4.02 24.17 -16.55
N ASN A 166 2.75 23.87 -16.25
CA ASN A 166 1.85 24.85 -15.68
C ASN A 166 2.17 25.13 -14.21
N ASP A 167 2.36 24.09 -13.41
CA ASP A 167 2.45 24.27 -11.97
C ASP A 167 3.90 24.57 -11.54
N LEU A 168 4.89 23.84 -12.04
CA LEU A 168 6.27 24.01 -11.61
C LEU A 168 6.98 25.12 -12.39
N VAL A 169 6.88 25.13 -13.73
CA VAL A 169 7.57 26.14 -14.54
C VAL A 169 6.82 27.47 -14.51
N ASN A 170 5.56 27.51 -14.93
CA ASN A 170 4.84 28.77 -15.10
C ASN A 170 4.34 29.38 -13.78
N ASN A 171 3.94 28.57 -12.78
CA ASN A 171 3.53 29.13 -11.49
C ASN A 171 4.71 29.29 -10.55
N LEU A 172 5.32 28.22 -10.08
CA LEU A 172 6.38 28.27 -9.09
C LEU A 172 7.64 28.94 -9.66
N GLY A 173 8.08 28.56 -10.85
CA GLY A 173 9.25 29.12 -11.50
C GLY A 173 9.11 30.64 -11.77
N ASN A 174 7.94 31.09 -12.22
CA ASN A 174 7.68 32.52 -12.41
C ASN A 174 7.60 33.26 -11.09
N LEU A 175 7.06 32.68 -10.03
CA LEU A 175 7.06 33.27 -8.69
C LEU A 175 8.51 33.53 -8.24
N VAL A 176 9.36 32.51 -8.29
CA VAL A 176 10.78 32.61 -7.91
C VAL A 176 11.48 33.65 -8.75
N LYS A 177 11.34 33.56 -10.07
CA LYS A 177 11.99 34.54 -10.98
C LYS A 177 11.59 35.97 -10.67
N ARG A 178 10.29 36.26 -10.57
CA ARG A 178 9.80 37.63 -10.30
C ARG A 178 10.24 38.13 -8.92
N THR A 179 10.35 37.28 -7.92
CA THR A 179 10.82 37.63 -6.59
C THR A 179 12.32 37.99 -6.60
N LEU A 180 13.11 37.27 -7.40
CA LEU A 180 14.55 37.54 -7.52
C LEU A 180 14.85 38.75 -8.39
N ASP A 181 13.98 39.12 -9.34
CA ASP A 181 14.13 40.27 -10.23
C ASP A 181 13.67 41.60 -9.56
N MET A 182 13.06 41.52 -8.36
CA MET A 182 12.69 42.71 -7.54
C MET A 182 13.81 43.18 -6.65
#